data_267fbfb1323e5e7e40ec0b9422bdd913
#
_entry.id   267fbfb1323e5e7e40ec0b9422bdd913
#
_cell.length_a   1.000
_cell.length_b   1.000
_cell.length_c   1.000
_cell.angle_alpha   90.00
_cell.angle_beta   90.00
_cell.angle_gamma   90.00
#
_symmetry.space_group_name_H-M   'P 1'
#
loop_
_entity.id
_entity.type
_entity.pdbx_description
1 polymer ?
#
loop_
_entity_poly.entity_id
_entity_poly.type
_entity_poly.pdbx_seq_one_letter_code
_entity_poly.pdbx_strand_id
1 'polypeptide(L)'
;LPVGLHIVRSSKAIDFGWRFAICSHGSALASRYADHGFTVIDNDSPQQGQAHSLHLAIHAAQATDAKAILVTLADMPFVTEGLLRKISARPDLAASFNGHTAMPPVLFPRAHWTALLNTQGDAGGRSLLHAAEKVEASVTELRDIDVPDDLIRPAGT
;
A
#
# COMPACT_ATOMS: atom_id res chain seq x y z
N LEU A 1 0.93 -3.84 -19.04
CA LEU A 1 0.77 -4.37 -17.68
C LEU A 1 -0.40 -3.66 -16.98
N PRO A 2 -1.37 -4.38 -16.43
CA PRO A 2 -2.45 -3.75 -15.66
C PRO A 2 -1.92 -2.88 -14.53
N VAL A 3 -2.60 -1.75 -14.27
CA VAL A 3 -2.17 -0.77 -13.25
C VAL A 3 -1.87 -1.44 -11.92
N GLY A 4 -2.77 -2.29 -11.45
CA GLY A 4 -2.61 -2.96 -10.15
C GLY A 4 -1.43 -3.90 -10.03
N LEU A 5 -0.75 -4.26 -11.12
CA LEU A 5 0.41 -5.14 -11.10
C LEU A 5 1.76 -4.42 -11.16
N HIS A 6 1.76 -3.10 -11.32
CA HIS A 6 3.02 -2.36 -11.32
C HIS A 6 3.74 -2.46 -9.97
N ILE A 7 3.00 -2.47 -8.87
CA ILE A 7 3.58 -2.62 -7.53
C ILE A 7 4.25 -3.99 -7.33
N VAL A 8 3.75 -5.02 -8.00
CA VAL A 8 4.39 -6.35 -7.99
C VAL A 8 5.80 -6.24 -8.56
N ARG A 9 5.94 -5.54 -9.68
CA ARG A 9 7.26 -5.33 -10.32
C ARG A 9 8.20 -4.55 -9.39
N SER A 10 7.74 -3.44 -8.83
CA SER A 10 8.57 -2.57 -7.98
C SER A 10 9.00 -3.26 -6.69
N SER A 11 8.21 -4.19 -6.17
CA SER A 11 8.49 -4.88 -4.91
C SER A 11 9.18 -6.23 -5.09
N LYS A 12 9.33 -6.71 -6.31
CA LYS A 12 9.77 -8.08 -6.60
C LYS A 12 11.12 -8.44 -5.98
N ALA A 13 12.07 -7.51 -6.04
CA ALA A 13 13.44 -7.74 -5.58
C ALA A 13 13.62 -7.53 -4.08
N ILE A 14 12.59 -7.07 -3.38
CA ILE A 14 12.65 -6.85 -1.93
C ILE A 14 12.19 -8.12 -1.23
N ASP A 15 12.98 -8.57 -0.28
CA ASP A 15 12.66 -9.77 0.50
C ASP A 15 11.66 -9.43 1.62
N PHE A 16 10.36 -9.52 1.29
CA PHE A 16 9.30 -9.45 2.28
C PHE A 16 8.95 -10.86 2.73
N GLY A 17 8.84 -11.08 4.04
CA GLY A 17 8.48 -12.39 4.60
C GLY A 17 7.08 -12.84 4.19
N TRP A 18 6.16 -11.91 4.04
CA TRP A 18 4.78 -12.15 3.59
C TRP A 18 4.35 -11.08 2.62
N ARG A 19 3.45 -11.48 1.69
CA ARG A 19 2.86 -10.57 0.70
C ARG A 19 1.36 -10.82 0.67
N PHE A 20 0.58 -9.79 0.96
CA PHE A 20 -0.88 -9.87 0.93
C PHE A 20 -1.43 -8.92 -0.14
N ALA A 21 -2.44 -9.39 -0.87
CA ALA A 21 -3.20 -8.57 -1.80
C ALA A 21 -4.67 -8.60 -1.39
N ILE A 22 -5.20 -7.45 -1.04
CA ILE A 22 -6.61 -7.31 -0.69
C ILE A 22 -7.36 -6.98 -1.97
N CYS A 23 -8.21 -7.88 -2.41
CA CYS A 23 -8.95 -7.76 -3.66
C CYS A 23 -10.45 -7.80 -3.43
N SER A 24 -11.21 -7.04 -4.21
CA SER A 24 -12.66 -7.21 -4.25
C SER A 24 -12.98 -8.62 -4.71
N HIS A 25 -14.06 -9.19 -4.20
CA HIS A 25 -14.51 -10.53 -4.57
C HIS A 25 -14.67 -10.64 -6.09
N GLY A 26 -14.11 -11.69 -6.67
CA GLY A 26 -14.16 -11.91 -8.12
C GLY A 26 -13.21 -11.04 -8.94
N SER A 27 -12.27 -10.34 -8.32
CA SER A 27 -11.29 -9.53 -9.05
C SER A 27 -10.49 -10.37 -10.06
N ALA A 28 -10.39 -9.88 -11.29
CA ALA A 28 -9.59 -10.52 -12.33
C ALA A 28 -8.08 -10.51 -12.03
N LEU A 29 -7.63 -9.67 -11.09
CA LEU A 29 -6.23 -9.59 -10.71
C LEU A 29 -5.84 -10.59 -9.61
N ALA A 30 -6.80 -11.21 -8.93
CA ALA A 30 -6.52 -12.08 -7.79
C ALA A 30 -5.58 -13.23 -8.15
N SER A 31 -5.86 -13.97 -9.23
CA SER A 31 -5.00 -15.06 -9.68
C SER A 31 -3.60 -14.57 -10.04
N ARG A 32 -3.50 -13.39 -10.61
CA ARG A 32 -2.20 -12.82 -11.02
C ARG A 32 -1.36 -12.42 -9.80
N TYR A 33 -1.98 -11.89 -8.75
CA TYR A 33 -1.27 -11.66 -7.50
C TYR A 33 -0.79 -12.98 -6.89
N ALA A 34 -1.65 -14.01 -6.89
CA ALA A 34 -1.27 -15.32 -6.37
C ALA A 34 -0.09 -15.92 -7.14
N ASP A 35 -0.06 -15.77 -8.47
CA ASP A 35 1.04 -16.23 -9.32
C ASP A 35 2.37 -15.55 -8.99
N HIS A 36 2.33 -14.37 -8.38
CA HIS A 36 3.51 -13.61 -7.96
C HIS A 36 3.82 -13.75 -6.45
N GLY A 37 3.27 -14.75 -5.81
CA GLY A 37 3.59 -15.07 -4.41
C GLY A 37 2.81 -14.28 -3.37
N PHE A 38 1.73 -13.61 -3.77
CA PHE A 38 0.85 -12.94 -2.82
C PHE A 38 -0.20 -13.90 -2.28
N THR A 39 -0.50 -13.80 -1.00
CA THR A 39 -1.71 -14.38 -0.43
C THR A 39 -2.85 -13.41 -0.68
N VAL A 40 -3.84 -13.85 -1.44
CA VAL A 40 -5.00 -13.03 -1.80
C VAL A 40 -6.04 -13.12 -0.70
N ILE A 41 -6.54 -11.96 -0.28
CA ILE A 41 -7.60 -11.85 0.73
C ILE A 41 -8.80 -11.17 0.07
N ASP A 42 -9.94 -11.86 0.06
CA ASP A 42 -11.16 -11.31 -0.49
C ASP A 42 -11.73 -10.23 0.42
N ASN A 43 -12.07 -9.09 -0.18
CA ASN A 43 -12.85 -8.05 0.48
C ASN A 43 -14.29 -8.13 -0.04
N ASP A 44 -15.17 -8.68 0.78
CA ASP A 44 -16.60 -8.83 0.44
C ASP A 44 -17.39 -7.53 0.58
N SER A 45 -16.77 -6.50 1.14
CA SER A 45 -17.42 -5.23 1.45
C SER A 45 -16.57 -4.04 1.02
N PRO A 46 -16.20 -3.95 -0.29
CA PRO A 46 -15.34 -2.86 -0.78
C PRO A 46 -15.94 -1.47 -0.57
N GLN A 47 -17.26 -1.38 -0.46
CA GLN A 47 -17.98 -0.14 -0.16
C GLN A 47 -17.71 0.41 1.25
N GLN A 48 -17.11 -0.37 2.15
CA GLN A 48 -16.72 0.10 3.48
C GLN A 48 -15.45 0.95 3.48
N GLY A 49 -14.84 1.16 2.31
CA GLY A 49 -13.71 2.05 2.13
C GLY A 49 -12.36 1.41 2.42
N GLN A 50 -11.30 2.23 2.35
CA GLN A 50 -9.92 1.78 2.52
C GLN A 50 -9.64 1.23 3.91
N ALA A 51 -10.30 1.74 4.95
CA ALA A 51 -10.12 1.24 6.30
C ALA A 51 -10.45 -0.24 6.43
N HIS A 52 -11.50 -0.70 5.75
CA HIS A 52 -11.87 -2.11 5.78
C HIS A 52 -10.80 -3.00 5.14
N SER A 53 -10.26 -2.60 3.98
CA SER A 53 -9.16 -3.32 3.33
C SER A 53 -7.92 -3.36 4.22
N LEU A 54 -7.61 -2.25 4.87
CA LEU A 54 -6.48 -2.17 5.80
C LEU A 54 -6.68 -3.08 7.01
N HIS A 55 -7.90 -3.13 7.57
CA HIS A 55 -8.23 -4.04 8.67
C HIS A 55 -8.02 -5.50 8.29
N LEU A 56 -8.44 -5.91 7.09
CA LEU A 56 -8.22 -7.26 6.58
C LEU A 56 -6.73 -7.60 6.49
N ALA A 57 -5.93 -6.65 5.99
CA ALA A 57 -4.49 -6.82 5.89
C ALA A 57 -3.84 -6.95 7.27
N ILE A 58 -4.24 -6.13 8.23
CA ILE A 58 -3.71 -6.16 9.60
C ILE A 58 -4.07 -7.49 10.28
N HIS A 59 -5.31 -7.96 10.14
CA HIS A 59 -5.71 -9.25 10.72
C HIS A 59 -4.88 -10.40 10.15
N ALA A 60 -4.60 -10.38 8.85
CA ALA A 60 -3.72 -11.37 8.24
C ALA A 60 -2.30 -11.28 8.78
N ALA A 61 -1.76 -10.08 8.94
CA ALA A 61 -0.41 -9.85 9.46
C ALA A 61 -0.29 -10.24 10.93
N GLN A 62 -1.34 -10.03 11.73
CA GLN A 62 -1.35 -10.43 13.14
C GLN A 62 -1.17 -11.94 13.34
N ALA A 63 -1.60 -12.74 12.37
CA ALA A 63 -1.42 -14.19 12.39
C ALA A 63 0.02 -14.63 12.09
N THR A 64 0.90 -13.70 11.76
CA THR A 64 2.32 -13.94 11.46
C THR A 64 3.20 -13.34 12.56
N ASP A 65 4.51 -13.57 12.47
CA ASP A 65 5.49 -12.91 13.34
C ASP A 65 6.03 -11.59 12.76
N ALA A 66 5.38 -11.05 11.73
CA ALA A 66 5.78 -9.79 11.11
C ALA A 66 5.82 -8.65 12.14
N LYS A 67 6.88 -7.85 12.09
CA LYS A 67 7.08 -6.72 13.01
C LYS A 67 6.52 -5.41 12.47
N ALA A 68 6.26 -5.35 11.18
CA ALA A 68 5.73 -4.17 10.51
C ALA A 68 5.01 -4.61 9.23
N ILE A 69 4.11 -3.76 8.73
CA ILE A 69 3.53 -3.88 7.40
C ILE A 69 3.88 -2.67 6.57
N LEU A 70 4.17 -2.90 5.29
CA LEU A 70 4.31 -1.85 4.28
C LEU A 70 3.05 -1.85 3.44
N VAL A 71 2.28 -0.78 3.53
CA VAL A 71 1.01 -0.62 2.81
C VAL A 71 1.27 0.16 1.53
N THR A 72 0.86 -0.42 0.42
CA THR A 72 0.91 0.21 -0.90
C THR A 72 -0.47 0.17 -1.54
N LEU A 73 -0.71 1.06 -2.50
CA LEU A 73 -1.96 1.09 -3.25
C LEU A 73 -1.75 0.59 -4.68
N ALA A 74 -2.72 -0.18 -5.17
CA ALA A 74 -2.66 -0.76 -6.50
C ALA A 74 -2.78 0.28 -7.64
N ASP A 75 -3.34 1.44 -7.35
CA ASP A 75 -3.52 2.53 -8.31
C ASP A 75 -2.31 3.49 -8.39
N MET A 76 -1.21 3.17 -7.73
CA MET A 76 0.02 3.96 -7.73
C MET A 76 1.15 3.24 -8.50
N PRO A 77 1.09 3.19 -9.84
CA PRO A 77 2.00 2.36 -10.64
C PRO A 77 3.42 2.90 -10.74
N PHE A 78 3.66 4.16 -10.36
CA PHE A 78 4.97 4.79 -10.49
C PHE A 78 5.84 4.69 -9.24
N VAL A 79 5.34 4.05 -8.19
CA VAL A 79 6.13 3.77 -6.98
C VAL A 79 7.34 2.92 -7.35
N THR A 80 8.52 3.39 -6.99
CA THR A 80 9.79 2.73 -7.35
C THR A 80 10.25 1.76 -6.27
N GLU A 81 11.09 0.79 -6.68
CA GLU A 81 11.77 -0.09 -5.74
C GLU A 81 12.61 0.72 -4.74
N GLY A 82 13.29 1.77 -5.21
CA GLY A 82 14.10 2.63 -4.35
C GLY A 82 13.32 3.28 -3.23
N LEU A 83 12.11 3.77 -3.53
CA LEU A 83 11.21 4.34 -2.52
C LEU A 83 10.75 3.28 -1.52
N LEU A 84 10.36 2.10 -2.00
CA LEU A 84 9.93 1.00 -1.12
C LEU A 84 11.05 0.60 -0.16
N ARG A 85 12.29 0.52 -0.65
CA ARG A 85 13.46 0.19 0.18
C ARG A 85 13.71 1.26 1.24
N LYS A 86 13.63 2.54 0.87
CA LYS A 86 13.83 3.65 1.82
C LYS A 86 12.83 3.60 2.96
N ILE A 87 11.57 3.38 2.65
CA ILE A 87 10.49 3.36 3.66
C ILE A 87 10.60 2.12 4.52
N SER A 88 10.80 0.95 3.92
CA SER A 88 10.87 -0.32 4.66
C SER A 88 12.10 -0.41 5.57
N ALA A 89 13.13 0.38 5.32
CA ALA A 89 14.34 0.43 6.16
C ALA A 89 14.17 1.33 7.39
N ARG A 90 13.07 2.05 7.53
CA ARG A 90 12.87 2.94 8.66
C ARG A 90 12.59 2.15 9.94
N PRO A 91 13.07 2.65 11.11
CA PRO A 91 12.89 1.93 12.37
C PRO A 91 11.50 2.09 12.98
N ASP A 92 10.72 3.08 12.55
CA ASP A 92 9.40 3.38 13.09
C ASP A 92 8.44 3.81 11.97
N LEU A 93 7.27 4.27 12.35
CA LEU A 93 6.22 4.75 11.46
C LEU A 93 6.77 5.74 10.44
N ALA A 94 6.65 5.43 9.16
CA ALA A 94 7.17 6.26 8.08
C ALA A 94 6.21 6.27 6.89
N ALA A 95 6.08 7.41 6.26
CA ALA A 95 5.19 7.59 5.11
C ALA A 95 5.89 8.35 3.98
N SER A 96 5.51 8.02 2.76
CA SER A 96 5.91 8.80 1.60
C SER A 96 5.35 10.23 1.70
N PHE A 97 6.11 11.20 1.20
CA PHE A 97 5.75 12.60 1.26
C PHE A 97 6.11 13.30 -0.05
N ASN A 98 5.12 13.94 -0.67
CA ASN A 98 5.30 14.62 -1.96
C ASN A 98 5.63 16.11 -1.84
N GLY A 99 5.94 16.57 -0.64
CA GLY A 99 6.15 17.99 -0.33
C GLY A 99 4.91 18.68 0.27
N HIS A 100 3.75 18.03 0.22
CA HIS A 100 2.47 18.57 0.71
C HIS A 100 1.71 17.60 1.58
N THR A 101 1.65 16.33 1.20
CA THR A 101 0.81 15.31 1.84
C THR A 101 1.59 14.03 2.09
N ALA A 102 1.41 13.47 3.29
CA ALA A 102 1.88 12.12 3.61
C ALA A 102 0.85 11.10 3.08
N MET A 103 1.34 10.06 2.40
CA MET A 103 0.48 9.08 1.74
C MET A 103 1.20 7.74 1.57
N PRO A 104 0.50 6.67 1.19
CA PRO A 104 1.15 5.41 0.84
C PRO A 104 2.19 5.58 -0.29
N PRO A 105 3.23 4.75 -0.31
CA PRO A 105 3.57 3.68 0.65
C PRO A 105 3.82 4.17 2.07
N VAL A 106 3.32 3.40 3.05
CA VAL A 106 3.47 3.71 4.48
C VAL A 106 3.93 2.46 5.22
N LEU A 107 4.91 2.62 6.09
CA LEU A 107 5.37 1.57 7.00
C LEU A 107 4.67 1.73 8.36
N PHE A 108 3.94 0.70 8.78
CA PHE A 108 3.30 0.65 10.08
C PHE A 108 3.93 -0.45 10.94
N PRO A 109 4.77 -0.10 11.92
CA PRO A 109 5.22 -1.05 12.92
C PRO A 109 4.05 -1.66 13.69
N ARG A 110 4.24 -2.87 14.19
CA ARG A 110 3.20 -3.65 14.89
C ARG A 110 2.55 -2.88 16.05
N ALA A 111 3.31 -2.03 16.73
CA ALA A 111 2.80 -1.19 17.83
C ALA A 111 1.65 -0.26 17.41
N HIS A 112 1.53 0.08 16.12
CA HIS A 112 0.48 0.96 15.60
C HIS A 112 -0.76 0.21 15.09
N TRP A 113 -0.74 -1.12 15.05
CA TRP A 113 -1.83 -1.88 14.41
C TRP A 113 -3.16 -1.78 15.14
N THR A 114 -3.14 -1.74 16.47
CA THR A 114 -4.38 -1.56 17.25
C THR A 114 -5.05 -0.23 16.92
N ALA A 115 -4.27 0.85 16.82
CA ALA A 115 -4.80 2.16 16.45
C ALA A 115 -5.39 2.14 15.03
N LEU A 116 -4.73 1.44 14.10
CA LEU A 116 -5.24 1.28 12.72
C LEU A 116 -6.58 0.54 12.68
N LEU A 117 -6.75 -0.48 13.53
CA LEU A 117 -8.01 -1.24 13.60
C LEU A 117 -9.18 -0.38 14.11
N ASN A 118 -8.90 0.76 14.75
CA ASN A 118 -9.91 1.70 15.20
C ASN A 118 -10.28 2.76 14.15
N THR A 119 -9.62 2.76 12.97
CA THR A 119 -9.96 3.68 11.88
C THR A 119 -11.23 3.24 11.15
N GLN A 120 -11.93 4.17 10.51
CA GLN A 120 -13.19 3.91 9.79
C GLN A 120 -13.24 4.68 8.47
N GLY A 121 -14.02 4.13 7.51
CA GLY A 121 -14.31 4.76 6.24
C GLY A 121 -13.10 4.86 5.32
N ASP A 122 -13.06 5.91 4.50
CA ASP A 122 -11.99 6.14 3.53
C ASP A 122 -10.75 6.79 4.15
N ALA A 123 -10.83 7.16 5.44
CA ALA A 123 -9.68 7.75 6.14
C ALA A 123 -8.50 6.77 6.25
N GLY A 124 -8.76 5.45 6.28
CA GLY A 124 -7.71 4.43 6.45
C GLY A 124 -6.87 4.73 7.68
N GLY A 125 -5.56 4.77 7.55
CA GLY A 125 -4.64 5.15 8.63
C GLY A 125 -4.21 6.62 8.61
N ARG A 126 -4.94 7.47 7.89
CA ARG A 126 -4.53 8.85 7.60
C ARG A 126 -4.25 9.68 8.84
N SER A 127 -5.02 9.48 9.91
CA SER A 127 -4.82 10.21 11.16
C SER A 127 -3.47 9.92 11.82
N LEU A 128 -2.89 8.75 11.60
CA LEU A 128 -1.58 8.38 12.13
C LEU A 128 -0.44 8.98 11.31
N LEU A 129 -0.69 9.41 10.09
CA LEU A 129 0.36 9.91 9.20
C LEU A 129 0.95 11.24 9.67
N HIS A 130 0.25 11.98 10.53
CA HIS A 130 0.79 13.20 11.12
C HIS A 130 2.03 12.94 12.00
N ALA A 131 2.10 11.77 12.63
CA ALA A 131 3.23 11.38 13.47
C ALA A 131 4.32 10.61 12.71
N ALA A 132 4.07 10.28 11.43
CA ALA A 132 5.00 9.49 10.64
C ALA A 132 6.25 10.29 10.24
N GLU A 133 7.40 9.62 10.21
CA GLU A 133 8.58 10.15 9.54
C GLU A 133 8.25 10.32 8.06
N LYS A 134 8.56 11.50 7.50
CA LYS A 134 8.30 11.80 6.11
C LYS A 134 9.49 11.37 5.26
N VAL A 135 9.23 10.47 4.31
CA VAL A 135 10.23 10.01 3.33
C VAL A 135 9.90 10.68 2.00
N GLU A 136 10.75 11.60 1.58
CA GLU A 136 10.51 12.38 0.36
C GLU A 136 10.46 11.47 -0.87
N ALA A 137 9.47 11.71 -1.71
CA ALA A 137 9.30 11.09 -3.01
C ALA A 137 8.80 12.14 -4.00
N SER A 138 9.05 11.92 -5.28
CA SER A 138 8.57 12.83 -6.31
C SER A 138 7.04 12.77 -6.44
N VAL A 139 6.44 13.84 -6.90
CA VAL A 139 5.00 13.88 -7.24
C VAL A 139 4.67 12.77 -8.26
N THR A 140 5.59 12.51 -9.19
CA THR A 140 5.42 11.45 -10.20
C THR A 140 5.35 10.06 -9.56
N GLU A 141 6.26 9.75 -8.63
CA GLU A 141 6.27 8.45 -7.95
C GLU A 141 4.97 8.18 -7.18
N LEU A 142 4.39 9.22 -6.60
CA LEU A 142 3.20 9.10 -5.75
C LEU A 142 1.89 9.37 -6.48
N ARG A 143 1.94 9.48 -7.80
CA ARG A 143 0.75 9.72 -8.61
C ARG A 143 -0.13 8.47 -8.66
N ASP A 144 -1.39 8.64 -8.35
CA ASP A 144 -2.42 7.62 -8.55
C ASP A 144 -3.00 7.68 -9.97
N ILE A 145 -3.58 6.58 -10.40
CA ILE A 145 -4.20 6.43 -11.72
C ILE A 145 -5.67 6.08 -11.53
N ASP A 146 -6.54 7.04 -11.84
CA ASP A 146 -7.98 6.86 -11.76
C ASP A 146 -8.58 6.39 -13.09
N VAL A 147 -7.94 6.77 -14.22
CA VAL A 147 -8.38 6.41 -15.57
C VAL A 147 -7.20 5.95 -16.43
N PRO A 148 -7.41 5.05 -17.42
CA PRO A 148 -6.32 4.54 -18.26
C PRO A 148 -5.48 5.59 -18.95
N ASP A 149 -6.06 6.71 -19.35
CA ASP A 149 -5.37 7.82 -20.03
C ASP A 149 -4.24 8.42 -19.17
N ASP A 150 -4.34 8.32 -17.86
CA ASP A 150 -3.32 8.82 -16.93
C ASP A 150 -1.99 8.07 -17.08
N LEU A 151 -2.02 6.84 -17.59
CA LEU A 151 -0.79 6.07 -17.88
C LEU A 151 0.03 6.66 -19.02
N ILE A 152 -0.59 7.41 -19.90
CA ILE A 152 0.03 7.96 -21.10
C ILE A 152 0.58 9.37 -20.83
N ARG A 153 0.01 10.08 -19.87
CA ARG A 153 0.36 11.46 -19.55
C ARG A 153 1.37 11.53 -18.42
N PRO A 154 2.55 12.13 -18.65
CA PRO A 154 3.48 12.41 -17.56
C PRO A 154 2.85 13.33 -16.52
N ALA A 155 3.26 13.19 -15.26
CA ALA A 155 2.85 14.11 -14.22
C ALA A 155 3.33 15.54 -14.55
N GLY A 156 2.45 16.52 -14.39
CA GLY A 156 2.79 17.92 -14.60
C GLY A 156 2.52 18.46 -16.02
N THR A 157 1.92 17.67 -16.90
CA THR A 157 1.47 18.13 -18.22
C THR A 157 -0.02 18.44 -18.25
#